data_72b5798b2cf8d0a7e933d4a8371832af
#
_entry.id   72b5798b2cf8d0a7e933d4a8371832af
#
_cell.length_a   1.000
_cell.length_b   1.000
_cell.length_c   1.000
_cell.angle_alpha   90.00
_cell.angle_beta   90.00
_cell.angle_gamma   90.00
#
_symmetry.space_group_name_H-M   'P 1'
#
loop_
_entity.id
_entity.type
_entity.pdbx_description
1 polymer ?
#
loop_
_entity_poly.entity_id
_entity_poly.type
_entity_poly.pdbx_seq_one_letter_code
_entity_poly.pdbx_strand_id
1 'polypeptide(L)'
;MGAARAFLPGGIFEELQRSIDPQAQRIVLAAERAADHPVFGMVHTLADARAFMEFHVWCVWDFMSLAKAVQIAVGCYHVPWIPPQSAALVAAIDKVIADEETDRGPDGRIQSHFEIYLDAMEDAGASTLAIRRFVHLLRDRAPISEALDKSGAPKSAAEFVKTTMNFALAPAHISISAFCLGREELVPNMTRTFLRNLPREQRHLERFFWYLHRHVELDTDSHGPLTAELFRSIVGDNSLRRGEALQAAVEAISARGRYLDAIAEMLRQR
;
A
#
# COMPACT_ATOMS: atom_id res chain seq x y z
N MET A 1 15.50 -10.92 -22.83
CA MET A 1 15.04 -9.52 -22.78
C MET A 1 13.61 -9.58 -22.30
N GLY A 2 13.35 -9.32 -20.99
CA GLY A 2 12.00 -9.25 -20.44
C GLY A 2 11.27 -8.05 -21.07
N ALA A 3 10.03 -8.23 -21.48
CA ALA A 3 9.17 -7.13 -21.88
C ALA A 3 9.13 -6.12 -20.74
N ALA A 4 9.43 -4.85 -21.02
CA ALA A 4 9.27 -3.78 -20.05
C ALA A 4 7.86 -3.87 -19.47
N ARG A 5 7.74 -4.00 -18.14
CA ARG A 5 6.43 -4.04 -17.49
C ARG A 5 5.76 -2.70 -17.65
N ALA A 6 4.55 -2.71 -18.16
CA ALA A 6 3.73 -1.52 -18.21
C ALA A 6 3.26 -1.19 -16.78
N PHE A 7 3.66 -0.05 -16.24
CA PHE A 7 3.03 0.57 -15.07
C PHE A 7 1.62 1.06 -15.44
N LEU A 8 0.89 1.59 -14.47
CA LEU A 8 -0.47 2.07 -14.70
C LEU A 8 -0.47 3.15 -15.80
N PRO A 9 -1.32 3.03 -16.82
CA PRO A 9 -1.42 4.05 -17.87
C PRO A 9 -1.80 5.41 -17.29
N GLY A 10 -1.08 6.46 -17.69
CA GLY A 10 -1.28 7.82 -17.19
C GLY A 10 -0.75 8.10 -15.80
N GLY A 11 -0.15 7.10 -15.12
CA GLY A 11 0.48 7.25 -13.82
C GLY A 11 1.85 7.93 -13.88
N ILE A 12 2.42 8.22 -12.71
CA ILE A 12 3.71 8.91 -12.57
C ILE A 12 4.87 8.02 -13.02
N PHE A 13 4.80 6.70 -12.78
CA PHE A 13 5.85 5.79 -13.23
C PHE A 13 6.03 5.81 -14.75
N GLU A 14 4.96 6.02 -15.53
CA GLU A 14 5.07 6.14 -16.98
C GLU A 14 5.88 7.37 -17.38
N GLU A 15 5.74 8.48 -16.65
CA GLU A 15 6.55 9.69 -16.83
C GLU A 15 8.00 9.47 -16.40
N LEU A 16 8.22 8.85 -15.25
CA LEU A 16 9.55 8.56 -14.73
C LEU A 16 10.34 7.62 -15.63
N GLN A 17 9.70 6.66 -16.28
CA GLN A 17 10.33 5.77 -17.27
C GLN A 17 10.89 6.52 -18.48
N ARG A 18 10.22 7.60 -18.89
CA ARG A 18 10.66 8.45 -20.03
C ARG A 18 11.70 9.49 -19.62
N SER A 19 11.92 9.68 -18.32
CA SER A 19 12.87 10.67 -17.80
C SER A 19 14.32 10.18 -17.92
N ILE A 20 15.21 11.10 -18.26
CA ILE A 20 16.68 10.87 -18.23
C ILE A 20 17.29 11.17 -16.85
N ASP A 21 16.49 11.64 -15.90
CA ASP A 21 16.92 11.96 -14.54
C ASP A 21 17.38 10.65 -13.83
N PRO A 22 18.63 10.58 -13.33
CA PRO A 22 19.13 9.40 -12.62
C PRO A 22 18.29 9.03 -11.38
N GLN A 23 17.66 9.99 -10.72
CA GLN A 23 16.79 9.74 -9.57
C GLN A 23 15.48 9.07 -10.01
N ALA A 24 14.88 9.54 -11.10
CA ALA A 24 13.71 8.92 -11.71
C ALA A 24 14.00 7.46 -12.11
N GLN A 25 15.14 7.21 -12.75
CA GLN A 25 15.55 5.85 -13.14
C GLN A 25 15.75 4.93 -11.92
N ARG A 26 16.29 5.43 -10.81
CA ARG A 26 16.41 4.67 -9.55
C ARG A 26 15.06 4.27 -8.99
N ILE A 27 14.06 5.15 -9.05
CA ILE A 27 12.69 4.87 -8.61
C ILE A 27 12.08 3.75 -9.45
N VAL A 28 12.18 3.86 -10.78
CA VAL A 28 11.67 2.83 -11.71
C VAL A 28 12.30 1.47 -11.44
N LEU A 29 13.63 1.40 -11.34
CA LEU A 29 14.35 0.16 -11.04
C LEU A 29 13.97 -0.43 -9.67
N ALA A 30 13.77 0.42 -8.65
CA ALA A 30 13.33 -0.03 -7.34
C ALA A 30 11.91 -0.60 -7.38
N ALA A 31 11.00 0.05 -8.13
CA ALA A 31 9.63 -0.40 -8.32
C ALA A 31 9.55 -1.73 -9.08
N GLU A 32 10.34 -1.88 -10.15
CA GLU A 32 10.43 -3.14 -10.91
C GLU A 32 10.91 -4.30 -10.02
N ARG A 33 11.95 -4.07 -9.20
CA ARG A 33 12.45 -5.07 -8.24
C ARG A 33 11.39 -5.46 -7.20
N ALA A 34 10.65 -4.48 -6.67
CA ALA A 34 9.59 -4.74 -5.71
C ALA A 34 8.42 -5.51 -6.34
N ALA A 35 8.04 -5.17 -7.59
CA ALA A 35 6.99 -5.86 -8.33
C ALA A 35 7.36 -7.31 -8.71
N ASP A 36 8.65 -7.60 -8.89
CA ASP A 36 9.19 -8.94 -9.22
C ASP A 36 9.80 -9.65 -8.01
N HIS A 37 9.45 -9.23 -6.80
CA HIS A 37 10.07 -9.77 -5.60
C HIS A 37 9.89 -11.29 -5.49
N PRO A 38 10.96 -12.06 -5.16
CA PRO A 38 10.92 -13.53 -5.09
C PRO A 38 9.85 -14.08 -4.15
N VAL A 39 9.45 -13.35 -3.12
CA VAL A 39 8.42 -13.77 -2.15
C VAL A 39 7.10 -14.17 -2.81
N PHE A 40 6.75 -13.53 -3.92
CA PHE A 40 5.52 -13.83 -4.65
C PHE A 40 5.51 -15.19 -5.34
N GLY A 41 6.69 -15.81 -5.49
CA GLY A 41 6.84 -17.18 -5.99
C GLY A 41 7.05 -18.22 -4.89
N MET A 42 6.97 -17.85 -3.60
CA MET A 42 7.28 -18.75 -2.47
C MET A 42 6.04 -19.28 -1.75
N VAL A 43 4.85 -18.81 -2.09
CA VAL A 43 3.59 -19.23 -1.46
C VAL A 43 3.02 -20.40 -2.26
N HIS A 44 3.32 -21.62 -1.84
CA HIS A 44 2.92 -22.85 -2.54
C HIS A 44 1.82 -23.64 -1.82
N THR A 45 1.69 -23.47 -0.51
CA THR A 45 0.76 -24.21 0.33
C THR A 45 -0.17 -23.26 1.08
N LEU A 46 -1.26 -23.81 1.64
CA LEU A 46 -2.12 -23.06 2.55
C LEU A 46 -1.37 -22.56 3.79
N ALA A 47 -0.39 -23.34 4.26
CA ALA A 47 0.45 -22.95 5.38
C ALA A 47 1.34 -21.74 5.05
N ASP A 48 1.88 -21.67 3.83
CA ASP A 48 2.65 -20.51 3.35
C ASP A 48 1.74 -19.29 3.20
N ALA A 49 0.53 -19.48 2.65
CA ALA A 49 -0.44 -18.40 2.50
C ALA A 49 -0.83 -17.80 3.86
N ARG A 50 -1.11 -18.62 4.88
CA ARG A 50 -1.37 -18.17 6.25
C ARG A 50 -0.22 -17.32 6.78
N ALA A 51 1.00 -17.83 6.70
CA ALA A 51 2.17 -17.12 7.18
C ALA A 51 2.41 -15.81 6.42
N PHE A 52 2.24 -15.81 5.09
CA PHE A 52 2.29 -14.58 4.29
C PHE A 52 1.25 -13.57 4.75
N MET A 53 -0.01 -13.98 4.93
CA MET A 53 -1.10 -13.09 5.33
C MET A 53 -0.88 -12.46 6.71
N GLU A 54 -0.34 -13.21 7.68
CA GLU A 54 -0.01 -12.73 9.04
C GLU A 54 1.03 -11.60 9.05
N PHE A 55 1.89 -11.58 8.04
CA PHE A 55 2.83 -10.47 7.82
C PHE A 55 2.23 -9.40 6.91
N HIS A 56 1.62 -9.78 5.80
CA HIS A 56 1.13 -8.81 4.81
C HIS A 56 0.01 -7.90 5.33
N VAL A 57 -0.78 -8.35 6.31
CA VAL A 57 -1.86 -7.55 6.93
C VAL A 57 -1.38 -6.18 7.47
N TRP A 58 -0.12 -6.06 7.86
CA TRP A 58 0.47 -4.80 8.30
C TRP A 58 0.64 -3.81 7.15
N CYS A 59 0.87 -4.30 5.92
CA CYS A 59 0.86 -3.47 4.72
C CYS A 59 -0.54 -2.99 4.35
N VAL A 60 -1.56 -3.81 4.61
CA VAL A 60 -2.96 -3.46 4.38
C VAL A 60 -3.42 -2.37 5.36
N TRP A 61 -3.01 -2.49 6.62
CA TRP A 61 -3.34 -1.48 7.63
C TRP A 61 -2.59 -0.16 7.39
N ASP A 62 -1.29 -0.20 7.07
CA ASP A 62 -0.46 1.00 6.97
C ASP A 62 -0.82 1.88 5.77
N PHE A 63 -1.32 1.24 4.70
CA PHE A 63 -1.81 1.93 3.51
C PHE A 63 -2.82 3.01 3.86
N MET A 64 -3.84 2.66 4.65
CA MET A 64 -4.89 3.60 5.04
C MET A 64 -4.38 4.79 5.85
N SER A 65 -3.37 4.59 6.70
CA SER A 65 -2.76 5.70 7.45
C SER A 65 -2.11 6.71 6.52
N LEU A 66 -1.44 6.25 5.46
CA LEU A 66 -0.82 7.12 4.46
C LEU A 66 -1.87 7.79 3.56
N ALA A 67 -2.90 7.05 3.12
CA ALA A 67 -4.01 7.61 2.34
C ALA A 67 -4.77 8.71 3.12
N LYS A 68 -5.02 8.49 4.42
CA LYS A 68 -5.61 9.51 5.31
C LYS A 68 -4.72 10.74 5.47
N ALA A 69 -3.40 10.58 5.53
CA ALA A 69 -2.49 11.73 5.58
C ALA A 69 -2.60 12.57 4.30
N VAL A 70 -2.70 11.95 3.13
CA VAL A 70 -2.95 12.65 1.85
C VAL A 70 -4.31 13.33 1.86
N GLN A 71 -5.36 12.64 2.31
CA GLN A 71 -6.71 13.21 2.43
C GLN A 71 -6.73 14.47 3.29
N ILE A 72 -6.08 14.42 4.46
CA ILE A 72 -5.95 15.59 5.37
C ILE A 72 -5.14 16.72 4.73
N ALA A 73 -4.12 16.40 3.94
CA ALA A 73 -3.28 17.40 3.30
C ALA A 73 -3.98 18.22 2.21
N VAL A 74 -4.99 17.65 1.53
CA VAL A 74 -5.68 18.31 0.41
C VAL A 74 -7.10 18.80 0.77
N GLY A 75 -7.72 18.23 1.81
CA GLY A 75 -9.09 18.52 2.22
C GLY A 75 -9.20 19.24 3.55
N CYS A 76 -10.42 19.60 3.93
CA CYS A 76 -10.74 20.18 5.23
C CYS A 76 -11.60 19.20 6.04
N TYR A 77 -10.99 18.58 7.06
CA TYR A 77 -11.63 17.57 7.93
C TYR A 77 -11.78 18.05 9.37
N HIS A 78 -11.97 19.36 9.54
CA HIS A 78 -12.18 19.98 10.85
C HIS A 78 -13.37 20.96 10.80
N VAL A 79 -13.83 21.38 11.97
CA VAL A 79 -14.88 22.40 12.15
C VAL A 79 -14.22 23.63 12.78
N PRO A 80 -14.48 24.86 12.28
CA PRO A 80 -15.34 25.22 11.14
C PRO A 80 -14.76 24.77 9.79
N TRP A 81 -15.65 24.50 8.82
CA TRP A 81 -15.25 24.10 7.48
C TRP A 81 -14.64 25.28 6.69
N ILE A 82 -13.55 25.02 6.01
CA ILE A 82 -12.89 25.94 5.08
C ILE A 82 -12.89 25.30 3.70
N PRO A 83 -13.30 26.00 2.62
CA PRO A 83 -13.24 25.45 1.28
C PRO A 83 -11.81 25.01 0.93
N PRO A 84 -11.63 23.80 0.36
CA PRO A 84 -10.33 23.33 -0.08
C PRO A 84 -9.80 24.16 -1.27
N GLN A 85 -8.49 24.20 -1.45
CA GLN A 85 -7.86 24.91 -2.58
C GLN A 85 -8.23 24.29 -3.94
N SER A 86 -8.46 22.98 -3.96
CA SER A 86 -8.87 22.23 -5.16
C SER A 86 -9.89 21.15 -4.80
N ALA A 87 -11.14 21.35 -5.24
CA ALA A 87 -12.17 20.34 -5.11
C ALA A 87 -11.85 19.07 -5.93
N ALA A 88 -11.13 19.19 -7.05
CA ALA A 88 -10.73 18.06 -7.87
C ALA A 88 -9.77 17.13 -7.11
N LEU A 89 -8.78 17.69 -6.38
CA LEU A 89 -7.86 16.88 -5.57
C LEU A 89 -8.57 16.19 -4.41
N VAL A 90 -9.53 16.87 -3.77
CA VAL A 90 -10.35 16.26 -2.72
C VAL A 90 -11.18 15.12 -3.30
N ALA A 91 -11.85 15.32 -4.43
CA ALA A 91 -12.62 14.27 -5.09
C ALA A 91 -11.76 13.06 -5.49
N ALA A 92 -10.52 13.30 -5.94
CA ALA A 92 -9.58 12.25 -6.30
C ALA A 92 -9.23 11.36 -5.10
N ILE A 93 -8.81 11.94 -3.99
CA ILE A 93 -8.44 11.15 -2.81
C ILE A 93 -9.67 10.58 -2.10
N ASP A 94 -10.79 11.30 -2.05
CA ASP A 94 -12.03 10.80 -1.43
C ASP A 94 -12.57 9.58 -2.18
N LYS A 95 -12.39 9.51 -3.51
CA LYS A 95 -12.72 8.32 -4.28
C LYS A 95 -11.87 7.11 -3.83
N VAL A 96 -10.55 7.26 -3.73
CA VAL A 96 -9.67 6.19 -3.24
C VAL A 96 -10.10 5.77 -1.82
N ILE A 97 -10.32 6.73 -0.92
CA ILE A 97 -10.77 6.44 0.45
C ILE A 97 -12.12 5.72 0.46
N ALA A 98 -13.06 6.11 -0.40
CA ALA A 98 -14.37 5.46 -0.47
C ALA A 98 -14.24 4.00 -0.95
N ASP A 99 -13.42 3.76 -1.95
CA ASP A 99 -13.15 2.42 -2.47
C ASP A 99 -12.48 1.53 -1.41
N GLU A 100 -11.58 2.10 -0.58
CA GLU A 100 -10.84 1.37 0.45
C GLU A 100 -11.62 1.16 1.77
N GLU A 101 -12.44 2.12 2.19
CA GLU A 101 -13.15 2.05 3.48
C GLU A 101 -14.56 1.50 3.38
N THR A 102 -15.20 1.54 2.20
CA THR A 102 -16.63 1.26 2.05
C THR A 102 -16.96 0.44 0.81
N ASP A 103 -16.08 -0.45 0.42
CA ASP A 103 -16.29 -1.33 -0.72
C ASP A 103 -17.31 -2.45 -0.40
N ARG A 104 -17.88 -3.04 -1.44
CA ARG A 104 -18.78 -4.17 -1.33
C ARG A 104 -18.01 -5.48 -1.42
N GLY A 105 -17.87 -6.17 -0.29
CA GLY A 105 -17.21 -7.46 -0.21
C GLY A 105 -17.89 -8.58 -1.02
N PRO A 106 -17.26 -9.74 -1.15
CA PRO A 106 -17.79 -10.87 -1.95
C PRO A 106 -19.12 -11.43 -1.42
N ASP A 107 -19.45 -11.19 -0.16
CA ASP A 107 -20.71 -11.56 0.49
C ASP A 107 -21.76 -10.44 0.44
N GLY A 108 -21.47 -9.33 -0.23
CA GLY A 108 -22.35 -8.18 -0.40
C GLY A 108 -22.37 -7.19 0.76
N ARG A 109 -21.64 -7.44 1.84
CA ARG A 109 -21.48 -6.49 2.96
C ARG A 109 -20.62 -5.30 2.56
N ILE A 110 -20.96 -4.13 3.08
CA ILE A 110 -20.08 -2.95 2.98
C ILE A 110 -19.02 -3.07 4.05
N GLN A 111 -17.75 -3.08 3.66
CA GLN A 111 -16.59 -3.28 4.53
C GLN A 111 -15.39 -2.51 3.98
N SER A 112 -14.43 -2.19 4.85
CA SER A 112 -13.11 -1.75 4.42
C SER A 112 -12.31 -2.92 3.85
N HIS A 113 -11.36 -2.63 2.97
CA HIS A 113 -10.43 -3.64 2.46
C HIS A 113 -9.64 -4.31 3.60
N PHE A 114 -9.37 -3.57 4.68
CA PHE A 114 -8.75 -4.14 5.88
C PHE A 114 -9.66 -5.20 6.55
N GLU A 115 -10.97 -4.93 6.69
CA GLU A 115 -11.91 -5.92 7.26
C GLU A 115 -12.08 -7.13 6.35
N ILE A 116 -12.19 -6.92 5.03
CA ILE A 116 -12.24 -8.00 4.04
C ILE A 116 -10.98 -8.86 4.11
N TYR A 117 -9.81 -8.24 4.30
CA TYR A 117 -8.56 -8.97 4.47
C TYR A 117 -8.52 -9.80 5.76
N LEU A 118 -9.03 -9.26 6.88
CA LEU A 118 -9.15 -10.00 8.13
C LEU A 118 -10.10 -11.21 7.99
N ASP A 119 -11.25 -11.03 7.31
CA ASP A 119 -12.16 -12.13 7.01
C ASP A 119 -11.47 -13.19 6.12
N ALA A 120 -10.66 -12.76 5.13
CA ALA A 120 -9.88 -13.69 4.31
C ALA A 120 -8.80 -14.44 5.12
N MET A 121 -8.18 -13.80 6.11
CA MET A 121 -7.25 -14.45 7.05
C MET A 121 -7.96 -15.52 7.88
N GLU A 122 -9.16 -15.22 8.40
CA GLU A 122 -9.97 -16.15 9.19
C GLU A 122 -10.42 -17.37 8.33
N ASP A 123 -10.88 -17.14 7.11
CA ASP A 123 -11.23 -18.21 6.15
C ASP A 123 -10.03 -19.12 5.86
N ALA A 124 -8.84 -18.55 5.74
CA ALA A 124 -7.59 -19.29 5.56
C ALA A 124 -7.12 -20.00 6.83
N GLY A 125 -7.60 -19.61 8.00
CA GLY A 125 -7.10 -20.04 9.32
C GLY A 125 -5.76 -19.41 9.71
N ALA A 126 -5.46 -18.20 9.20
CA ALA A 126 -4.34 -17.38 9.62
C ALA A 126 -4.68 -16.59 10.89
N SER A 127 -3.67 -16.30 11.73
CA SER A 127 -3.90 -15.58 12.98
C SER A 127 -4.11 -14.08 12.75
N THR A 128 -5.23 -13.55 13.23
CA THR A 128 -5.51 -12.10 13.26
C THR A 128 -5.19 -11.47 14.62
N LEU A 129 -4.67 -12.24 15.58
CA LEU A 129 -4.54 -11.81 16.98
C LEU A 129 -3.65 -10.56 17.13
N ALA A 130 -2.47 -10.56 16.54
CA ALA A 130 -1.52 -9.45 16.67
C ALA A 130 -2.06 -8.14 16.09
N ILE A 131 -2.57 -8.19 14.86
CA ILE A 131 -3.09 -7.00 14.20
C ILE A 131 -4.38 -6.47 14.87
N ARG A 132 -5.29 -7.34 15.31
CA ARG A 132 -6.48 -6.93 16.07
C ARG A 132 -6.12 -6.29 17.41
N ARG A 133 -5.12 -6.86 18.13
CA ARG A 133 -4.61 -6.28 19.37
C ARG A 133 -3.97 -4.91 19.14
N PHE A 134 -3.21 -4.76 18.07
CA PHE A 134 -2.64 -3.49 17.68
C PHE A 134 -3.72 -2.42 17.45
N VAL A 135 -4.74 -2.73 16.64
CA VAL A 135 -5.85 -1.81 16.37
C VAL A 135 -6.64 -1.48 17.64
N HIS A 136 -6.83 -2.45 18.54
CA HIS A 136 -7.47 -2.22 19.85
C HIS A 136 -6.69 -1.21 20.69
N LEU A 137 -5.37 -1.39 20.82
CA LEU A 137 -4.50 -0.46 21.53
C LEU A 137 -4.55 0.96 20.94
N LEU A 138 -4.62 1.09 19.60
CA LEU A 138 -4.80 2.40 18.97
C LEU A 138 -6.16 3.04 19.29
N ARG A 139 -7.24 2.24 19.37
CA ARG A 139 -8.57 2.73 19.82
C ARG A 139 -8.52 3.25 21.24
N ASP A 140 -7.72 2.63 22.10
CA ASP A 140 -7.44 3.06 23.47
C ASP A 140 -6.45 4.23 23.55
N ARG A 141 -6.08 4.82 22.37
CA ARG A 141 -5.16 5.95 22.24
C ARG A 141 -3.73 5.69 22.70
N ALA A 142 -3.30 4.43 22.69
CA ALA A 142 -1.90 4.12 22.93
C ALA A 142 -1.01 4.74 21.83
N PRO A 143 0.19 5.24 22.17
CA PRO A 143 1.16 5.64 21.15
C PRO A 143 1.47 4.47 20.21
N ILE A 144 1.66 4.77 18.92
CA ILE A 144 1.83 3.74 17.90
C ILE A 144 3.02 2.79 18.18
N SER A 145 4.12 3.32 18.73
CA SER A 145 5.28 2.51 19.14
C SER A 145 4.92 1.52 20.22
N GLU A 146 4.17 1.97 21.25
CA GLU A 146 3.71 1.14 22.33
C GLU A 146 2.71 0.08 21.86
N ALA A 147 1.79 0.47 20.96
CA ALA A 147 0.82 -0.45 20.36
C ALA A 147 1.52 -1.56 19.55
N LEU A 148 2.54 -1.22 18.76
CA LEU A 148 3.36 -2.19 18.02
C LEU A 148 4.09 -3.16 18.97
N ASP A 149 4.74 -2.62 20.00
CA ASP A 149 5.51 -3.43 20.95
C ASP A 149 4.63 -4.39 21.77
N LYS A 150 3.42 -3.92 22.18
CA LYS A 150 2.49 -4.70 23.00
C LYS A 150 1.59 -5.66 22.21
N SER A 151 1.43 -5.46 20.90
CA SER A 151 0.53 -6.28 20.08
C SER A 151 1.10 -7.65 19.72
N GLY A 152 2.41 -7.82 19.78
CA GLY A 152 3.10 -8.96 19.21
C GLY A 152 3.39 -8.83 17.72
N ALA A 153 3.45 -7.60 17.21
CA ALA A 153 3.84 -7.32 15.83
C ALA A 153 5.23 -7.90 15.52
N PRO A 154 5.42 -8.56 14.37
CA PRO A 154 6.77 -8.93 13.94
C PRO A 154 7.68 -7.69 13.90
N LYS A 155 8.94 -7.83 14.29
CA LYS A 155 9.89 -6.70 14.33
C LYS A 155 9.96 -5.98 12.99
N SER A 156 10.04 -6.72 11.89
CA SER A 156 10.06 -6.17 10.53
C SER A 156 8.77 -5.42 10.17
N ALA A 157 7.60 -5.89 10.63
CA ALA A 157 6.33 -5.20 10.47
C ALA A 157 6.31 -3.88 11.27
N ALA A 158 6.79 -3.91 12.51
CA ALA A 158 6.88 -2.71 13.35
C ALA A 158 7.81 -1.65 12.72
N GLU A 159 8.95 -2.04 12.18
CA GLU A 159 9.88 -1.16 11.47
C GLU A 159 9.24 -0.56 10.20
N PHE A 160 8.53 -1.40 9.43
CA PHE A 160 7.83 -0.97 8.22
C PHE A 160 6.73 0.05 8.55
N VAL A 161 5.85 -0.25 9.51
CA VAL A 161 4.78 0.65 9.96
C VAL A 161 5.34 1.98 10.50
N LYS A 162 6.39 1.94 11.33
CA LYS A 162 7.06 3.16 11.83
C LYS A 162 7.58 4.02 10.68
N THR A 163 8.17 3.40 9.65
CA THR A 163 8.65 4.11 8.45
C THR A 163 7.49 4.78 7.71
N THR A 164 6.38 4.08 7.52
CA THR A 164 5.17 4.65 6.89
C THR A 164 4.59 5.81 7.69
N MET A 165 4.56 5.71 9.02
CA MET A 165 4.10 6.80 9.87
C MET A 165 4.99 8.05 9.78
N ASN A 166 6.30 7.89 9.59
CA ASN A 166 7.19 9.02 9.33
C ASN A 166 6.81 9.74 8.02
N PHE A 167 6.45 9.02 6.97
CA PHE A 167 5.93 9.63 5.74
C PHE A 167 4.56 10.29 5.96
N ALA A 168 3.65 9.63 6.65
CA ALA A 168 2.30 10.14 6.90
C ALA A 168 2.30 11.46 7.72
N LEU A 169 3.28 11.64 8.59
CA LEU A 169 3.43 12.84 9.43
C LEU A 169 4.36 13.90 8.81
N ALA A 170 4.94 13.64 7.64
CA ALA A 170 5.83 14.53 6.93
C ALA A 170 5.04 15.62 6.15
N PRO A 171 5.71 16.64 5.59
CA PRO A 171 5.10 17.59 4.67
C PRO A 171 4.37 16.92 3.50
N ALA A 172 3.28 17.53 3.04
CA ALA A 172 2.36 16.95 2.04
C ALA A 172 3.04 16.33 0.79
N HIS A 173 4.06 17.00 0.23
CA HIS A 173 4.76 16.49 -0.96
C HIS A 173 5.52 15.17 -0.69
N ILE A 174 5.96 14.94 0.55
CA ILE A 174 6.59 13.69 0.99
C ILE A 174 5.54 12.60 1.18
N SER A 175 4.45 12.90 1.92
CA SER A 175 3.34 11.95 2.16
C SER A 175 2.72 11.49 0.85
N ILE A 176 2.45 12.42 -0.06
CA ILE A 176 1.84 12.14 -1.38
C ILE A 176 2.78 11.31 -2.24
N SER A 177 4.07 11.61 -2.25
CA SER A 177 5.04 10.83 -3.01
C SER A 177 5.15 9.38 -2.50
N ALA A 178 5.23 9.21 -1.17
CA ALA A 178 5.25 7.89 -0.55
C ALA A 178 3.94 7.12 -0.82
N PHE A 179 2.78 7.80 -0.85
CA PHE A 179 1.49 7.22 -1.20
C PHE A 179 1.44 6.82 -2.68
N CYS A 180 1.59 7.77 -3.59
CA CYS A 180 1.44 7.53 -5.03
C CYS A 180 2.45 6.50 -5.56
N LEU A 181 3.74 6.72 -5.31
CA LEU A 181 4.81 5.89 -5.87
C LEU A 181 5.17 4.67 -4.99
N GLY A 182 5.07 4.82 -3.68
CA GLY A 182 5.42 3.75 -2.74
C GLY A 182 4.29 2.77 -2.46
N ARG A 183 3.05 3.07 -2.85
CA ARG A 183 1.85 2.25 -2.59
C ARG A 183 0.99 2.12 -3.85
N GLU A 184 0.25 3.13 -4.21
CA GLU A 184 -0.86 3.10 -5.13
C GLU A 184 -0.48 2.58 -6.53
N GLU A 185 0.55 3.13 -7.14
CA GLU A 185 1.01 2.70 -8.45
C GLU A 185 1.90 1.45 -8.42
N LEU A 186 2.43 1.07 -7.25
CA LEU A 186 3.31 -0.09 -7.08
C LEU A 186 2.52 -1.38 -6.84
N VAL A 187 1.48 -1.34 -5.99
CA VAL A 187 0.72 -2.49 -5.52
C VAL A 187 0.10 -3.31 -6.66
N PRO A 188 -0.51 -2.72 -7.71
CA PRO A 188 -1.13 -3.49 -8.79
C PRO A 188 -0.17 -4.48 -9.47
N ASN A 189 1.07 -4.04 -9.72
CA ASN A 189 2.08 -4.88 -10.37
C ASN A 189 2.54 -6.02 -9.46
N MET A 190 2.71 -5.75 -8.16
CA MET A 190 2.99 -6.75 -7.15
C MET A 190 1.87 -7.78 -7.06
N THR A 191 0.63 -7.32 -7.01
CA THR A 191 -0.56 -8.17 -6.92
C THR A 191 -0.72 -9.06 -8.15
N ARG A 192 -0.53 -8.52 -9.36
CA ARG A 192 -0.55 -9.32 -10.61
C ARG A 192 0.53 -10.40 -10.61
N THR A 193 1.73 -10.08 -10.10
CA THR A 193 2.82 -11.07 -9.98
C THR A 193 2.45 -12.16 -8.99
N PHE A 194 1.89 -11.79 -7.86
CA PHE A 194 1.46 -12.74 -6.82
C PHE A 194 0.36 -13.66 -7.32
N LEU A 195 -0.71 -13.13 -7.94
CA LEU A 195 -1.82 -13.91 -8.50
C LEU A 195 -1.38 -14.95 -9.53
N ARG A 196 -0.32 -14.68 -10.31
CA ARG A 196 0.22 -15.64 -11.27
C ARG A 196 0.86 -16.87 -10.62
N ASN A 197 1.36 -16.70 -9.40
CA ASN A 197 2.14 -17.71 -8.69
C ASN A 197 1.34 -18.44 -7.59
N LEU A 198 0.20 -17.90 -7.14
CA LEU A 198 -0.63 -18.52 -6.12
C LEU A 198 -1.28 -19.83 -6.62
N PRO A 199 -1.29 -20.90 -5.80
CA PRO A 199 -1.98 -22.15 -6.12
C PRO A 199 -3.49 -21.94 -6.15
N ARG A 200 -4.12 -22.25 -7.30
CA ARG A 200 -5.53 -21.91 -7.59
C ARG A 200 -6.58 -22.80 -6.91
N GLU A 201 -6.21 -23.94 -6.35
CA GLU A 201 -7.15 -24.98 -5.90
C GLU A 201 -7.31 -25.03 -4.37
N GLN A 202 -7.45 -23.88 -3.70
CA GLN A 202 -7.61 -23.89 -2.24
C GLN A 202 -8.88 -23.15 -1.82
N ARG A 203 -9.93 -23.90 -1.47
CA ARG A 203 -11.24 -23.41 -0.99
C ARG A 203 -11.13 -22.35 0.13
N HIS A 204 -10.09 -22.44 0.98
CA HIS A 204 -9.87 -21.50 2.08
C HIS A 204 -9.25 -20.17 1.66
N LEU A 205 -8.93 -19.96 0.40
CA LEU A 205 -8.33 -18.73 -0.14
C LEU A 205 -9.25 -17.96 -1.09
N GLU A 206 -10.51 -18.34 -1.23
CA GLU A 206 -11.46 -17.71 -2.17
C GLU A 206 -11.62 -16.22 -1.92
N ARG A 207 -11.81 -15.82 -0.65
CA ARG A 207 -11.90 -14.39 -0.27
C ARG A 207 -10.58 -13.66 -0.46
N PHE A 208 -9.45 -14.32 -0.23
CA PHE A 208 -8.13 -13.74 -0.49
C PHE A 208 -7.89 -13.52 -1.98
N PHE A 209 -8.27 -14.47 -2.83
CA PHE A 209 -8.24 -14.29 -4.29
C PHE A 209 -9.14 -13.14 -4.73
N TRP A 210 -10.36 -13.06 -4.20
CA TRP A 210 -11.26 -11.96 -4.48
C TRP A 210 -10.61 -10.62 -4.11
N TYR A 211 -10.04 -10.50 -2.92
CA TYR A 211 -9.35 -9.30 -2.44
C TYR A 211 -8.22 -8.88 -3.40
N LEU A 212 -7.38 -9.82 -3.83
CA LEU A 212 -6.28 -9.54 -4.76
C LEU A 212 -6.79 -9.12 -6.14
N HIS A 213 -7.82 -9.78 -6.67
CA HIS A 213 -8.44 -9.42 -7.95
C HIS A 213 -9.08 -8.04 -7.89
N ARG A 214 -9.78 -7.74 -6.78
CA ARG A 214 -10.43 -6.43 -6.57
C ARG A 214 -9.44 -5.28 -6.63
N HIS A 215 -8.26 -5.43 -6.03
CA HIS A 215 -7.18 -4.44 -6.11
C HIS A 215 -6.67 -4.25 -7.54
N VAL A 216 -6.53 -5.32 -8.32
CA VAL A 216 -6.13 -5.21 -9.73
C VAL A 216 -7.17 -4.46 -10.56
N GLU A 217 -8.47 -4.68 -10.30
CA GLU A 217 -9.57 -4.01 -11.01
C GLU A 217 -9.62 -2.51 -10.70
N LEU A 218 -9.65 -2.14 -9.42
CA LEU A 218 -9.76 -0.74 -8.98
C LEU A 218 -8.56 0.11 -9.47
N ASP A 219 -7.36 -0.43 -9.34
CA ASP A 219 -6.14 0.30 -9.64
C ASP A 219 -5.90 0.49 -11.14
N THR A 220 -6.44 -0.41 -11.99
CA THR A 220 -6.19 -0.35 -13.43
C THR A 220 -7.02 0.75 -14.10
N ASP A 221 -8.25 0.99 -13.64
CA ASP A 221 -9.22 1.80 -14.38
C ASP A 221 -9.31 3.26 -13.92
N SER A 222 -8.93 3.58 -12.67
CA SER A 222 -9.19 4.92 -12.13
C SER A 222 -8.05 5.54 -11.30
N HIS A 223 -7.19 4.77 -10.64
CA HIS A 223 -6.26 5.32 -9.66
C HIS A 223 -4.99 5.95 -10.27
N GLY A 224 -4.46 5.40 -11.37
CA GLY A 224 -3.24 5.92 -12.00
C GLY A 224 -3.30 7.41 -12.37
N PRO A 225 -4.28 7.87 -13.17
CA PRO A 225 -4.43 9.28 -13.50
C PRO A 225 -4.69 10.18 -12.29
N LEU A 226 -5.45 9.69 -11.29
CA LEU A 226 -5.78 10.44 -10.07
C LEU A 226 -4.54 10.66 -9.20
N THR A 227 -3.71 9.63 -9.00
CA THR A 227 -2.47 9.74 -8.25
C THR A 227 -1.47 10.66 -8.94
N ALA A 228 -1.40 10.62 -10.27
CA ALA A 228 -0.55 11.52 -11.05
C ALA A 228 -0.99 12.99 -10.89
N GLU A 229 -2.28 13.27 -10.90
CA GLU A 229 -2.81 14.62 -10.66
C GLU A 229 -2.50 15.10 -9.24
N LEU A 230 -2.71 14.27 -8.22
CA LEU A 230 -2.36 14.55 -6.82
C LEU A 230 -0.87 14.89 -6.70
N PHE A 231 -0.01 14.05 -7.24
CA PHE A 231 1.44 14.24 -7.18
C PHE A 231 1.86 15.55 -7.85
N ARG A 232 1.48 15.79 -9.11
CA ARG A 232 1.85 17.00 -9.85
C ARG A 232 1.37 18.27 -9.17
N SER A 233 0.13 18.27 -8.68
CA SER A 233 -0.47 19.46 -8.05
C SER A 233 0.19 19.85 -6.73
N ILE A 234 0.63 18.87 -5.92
CA ILE A 234 1.18 19.14 -4.59
C ILE A 234 2.70 19.27 -4.61
N VAL A 235 3.39 18.47 -5.41
CA VAL A 235 4.85 18.57 -5.59
C VAL A 235 5.18 19.83 -6.39
N GLY A 236 4.41 20.10 -7.46
CA GLY A 236 4.58 21.29 -8.31
C GLY A 236 5.94 21.35 -9.00
N ASP A 237 6.28 22.57 -9.45
CA ASP A 237 7.51 22.84 -10.21
C ASP A 237 8.71 23.22 -9.34
N ASN A 238 8.54 23.24 -8.02
CA ASN A 238 9.62 23.58 -7.09
C ASN A 238 10.66 22.45 -7.05
N SER A 239 11.88 22.74 -7.48
CA SER A 239 12.96 21.75 -7.60
C SER A 239 13.35 21.08 -6.28
N LEU A 240 13.33 21.82 -5.16
CA LEU A 240 13.60 21.28 -3.84
C LEU A 240 12.53 20.29 -3.42
N ARG A 241 11.25 20.70 -3.48
CA ARG A 241 10.12 19.80 -3.16
C ARG A 241 10.12 18.55 -4.05
N ARG A 242 10.42 18.71 -5.35
CA ARG A 242 10.52 17.59 -6.27
C ARG A 242 11.63 16.63 -5.88
N GLY A 243 12.82 17.13 -5.52
CA GLY A 243 13.92 16.31 -5.03
C GLY A 243 13.56 15.54 -3.76
N GLU A 244 12.95 16.20 -2.77
CA GLU A 244 12.48 15.57 -1.53
C GLU A 244 11.38 14.52 -1.79
N ALA A 245 10.43 14.80 -2.67
CA ALA A 245 9.37 13.88 -3.06
C ALA A 245 9.94 12.62 -3.76
N LEU A 246 10.85 12.79 -4.71
CA LEU A 246 11.49 11.64 -5.37
C LEU A 246 12.35 10.81 -4.40
N GLN A 247 13.04 11.46 -3.45
CA GLN A 247 13.78 10.76 -2.40
C GLN A 247 12.83 9.95 -1.51
N ALA A 248 11.70 10.52 -1.10
CA ALA A 248 10.68 9.83 -0.32
C ALA A 248 10.12 8.60 -1.07
N ALA A 249 9.91 8.70 -2.39
CA ALA A 249 9.51 7.55 -3.21
C ALA A 249 10.55 6.41 -3.14
N VAL A 250 11.84 6.71 -3.33
CA VAL A 250 12.91 5.71 -3.23
C VAL A 250 12.89 5.04 -1.87
N GLU A 251 12.75 5.81 -0.79
CA GLU A 251 12.74 5.28 0.57
C GLU A 251 11.50 4.43 0.86
N ALA A 252 10.32 4.86 0.40
CA ALA A 252 9.07 4.13 0.58
C ALA A 252 9.08 2.78 -0.16
N ILE A 253 9.56 2.75 -1.41
CA ILE A 253 9.71 1.53 -2.20
C ILE A 253 10.77 0.61 -1.58
N SER A 254 11.91 1.18 -1.14
CA SER A 254 12.98 0.42 -0.49
C SER A 254 12.53 -0.18 0.85
N ALA A 255 11.74 0.56 1.64
CA ALA A 255 11.18 0.05 2.89
C ALA A 255 10.25 -1.14 2.63
N ARG A 256 9.41 -1.06 1.59
CA ARG A 256 8.58 -2.20 1.17
C ARG A 256 9.44 -3.38 0.71
N GLY A 257 10.47 -3.15 -0.07
CA GLY A 257 11.41 -4.21 -0.50
C GLY A 257 12.02 -4.95 0.69
N ARG A 258 12.58 -4.22 1.67
CA ARG A 258 13.12 -4.82 2.91
C ARG A 258 12.06 -5.60 3.69
N TYR A 259 10.82 -5.12 3.69
CA TYR A 259 9.74 -5.85 4.36
C TYR A 259 9.39 -7.16 3.61
N LEU A 260 9.35 -7.14 2.28
CA LEU A 260 9.18 -8.34 1.48
C LEU A 260 10.35 -9.32 1.65
N ASP A 261 11.59 -8.84 1.79
CA ASP A 261 12.76 -9.67 2.13
C ASP A 261 12.55 -10.40 3.47
N ALA A 262 12.03 -9.71 4.48
CA ALA A 262 11.75 -10.30 5.79
C ALA A 262 10.64 -11.37 5.71
N ILE A 263 9.60 -11.15 4.90
CA ILE A 263 8.56 -12.16 4.63
C ILE A 263 9.17 -13.38 3.92
N ALA A 264 10.01 -13.15 2.92
CA ALA A 264 10.68 -14.24 2.19
C ALA A 264 11.59 -15.06 3.11
N GLU A 265 12.32 -14.41 4.01
CA GLU A 265 13.16 -15.10 4.99
C GLU A 265 12.32 -15.94 5.96
N MET A 266 11.22 -15.40 6.48
CA MET A 266 10.29 -16.14 7.33
C MET A 266 9.73 -17.38 6.61
N LEU A 267 9.37 -17.27 5.32
CA LEU A 267 8.88 -18.40 4.54
C LEU A 267 9.95 -19.48 4.28
N ARG A 268 11.24 -19.11 4.14
CA ARG A 268 12.34 -20.07 3.98
C ARG A 268 12.61 -20.89 5.23
N GLN A 269 12.32 -20.36 6.40
CA GLN A 269 12.58 -21.01 7.69
C GLN A 269 11.50 -22.00 8.10
N ARG A 270 10.44 -22.14 7.31
CA ARG A 270 9.33 -23.09 7.54
C ARG A 270 9.53 -24.39 6.83
#